data_f37d6e05e934868ba769badd90fde779
#
_entry.id   f37d6e05e934868ba769badd90fde779
#
_cell.length_a   1.000
_cell.length_b   1.000
_cell.length_c   1.000
_cell.angle_alpha   90.00
_cell.angle_beta   90.00
_cell.angle_gamma   90.00
#
_symmetry.space_group_name_H-M   'P 1'
#
loop_
_entity.id
_entity.type
_entity.pdbx_description
1 polymer ?
#
loop_
_entity_poly.entity_id
_entity_poly.type
_entity_poly.pdbx_seq_one_letter_code
_entity_poly.pdbx_strand_id
1 'polypeptide(L)'
;MSRDITAGAAQRTQVPAAERTLVTAADWYAHGQRIGYDPGAARVLTEAEVDAVPGALRVFERVAAAGQDPGLVWLTLLPGFPDGSYGWAQVDRILGEEPGPRLYVEPVGQGDSDKPRRYRYSTMERADLVQALWRHHGVRRTVVVTFDYTSLALLELLRRQLDRAASGTAGPVITAALMINGGLFADAHSHPWQGTPLLRTPLGALGMRRAQRSPRVFATAMTQARMYSRDYHPAPQELAEMWSAITRRDGAAFLHRAAGFVAEHRRHADRWDLAAIAGELDGTVALYVGGSVQDPYEHRQIPAARRRVPGAEILTFPGGHLTTSEHPDLLAAAIRDVADRHGVGTPATTDR
;
A
#
# COMPACT_ATOMS: atom_id res chain seq x y z
N MET A 1 18.57 3.69 13.64
CA MET A 1 18.23 4.98 14.34
C MET A 1 16.71 5.06 14.54
N SER A 2 16.22 5.75 15.55
CA SER A 2 14.78 5.96 15.75
C SER A 2 14.48 7.45 15.65
N ARG A 3 13.54 7.81 14.78
CA ARG A 3 13.10 9.20 14.58
C ARG A 3 11.64 9.32 14.99
N ASP A 4 11.40 10.13 16.01
CA ASP A 4 10.05 10.43 16.49
C ASP A 4 9.49 11.62 15.68
N ILE A 5 8.58 11.32 14.77
CA ILE A 5 7.89 12.32 13.94
C ILE A 5 6.83 13.06 14.79
N THR A 6 6.42 12.49 15.94
CA THR A 6 5.46 13.13 16.84
C THR A 6 6.01 14.43 17.43
N ALA A 7 7.32 14.53 17.66
CA ALA A 7 7.96 15.73 18.23
C ALA A 7 7.84 16.96 17.31
N GLY A 8 7.80 16.75 15.99
CA GLY A 8 7.56 17.83 15.01
C GLY A 8 6.08 18.20 14.84
N ALA A 9 5.17 17.26 15.17
CA ALA A 9 3.73 17.46 15.05
C ALA A 9 3.16 18.39 16.16
N ALA A 10 3.73 18.33 17.35
CA ALA A 10 3.28 19.16 18.48
C ALA A 10 3.45 20.68 18.22
N GLN A 11 4.25 21.07 17.23
CA GLN A 11 4.46 22.50 16.87
C GLN A 11 3.64 22.92 15.63
N ARG A 12 2.98 21.99 14.92
CA ARG A 12 2.11 22.32 13.79
C ARG A 12 0.67 22.18 14.23
N THR A 13 -0.08 23.28 14.20
CA THR A 13 -1.52 23.26 14.43
C THR A 13 -2.14 22.36 13.35
N GLN A 14 -2.67 21.20 13.76
CA GLN A 14 -3.40 20.33 12.83
C GLN A 14 -4.58 21.10 12.26
N VAL A 15 -4.68 21.17 10.93
CA VAL A 15 -5.90 21.66 10.28
C VAL A 15 -7.01 20.66 10.61
N PRO A 16 -8.11 21.10 11.24
CA PRO A 16 -9.23 20.22 11.54
C PRO A 16 -9.71 19.47 10.28
N ALA A 17 -10.12 18.22 10.42
CA ALA A 17 -10.57 17.40 9.31
C ALA A 17 -11.66 18.10 8.45
N ALA A 18 -12.55 18.86 9.11
CA ALA A 18 -13.61 19.63 8.45
C ALA A 18 -13.12 20.80 7.60
N GLU A 19 -11.90 21.29 7.83
CA GLU A 19 -11.32 22.44 7.10
C GLU A 19 -10.33 22.01 6.01
N ARG A 20 -10.07 20.71 5.89
CA ARG A 20 -9.14 20.20 4.85
C ARG A 20 -9.82 20.17 3.49
N THR A 21 -9.14 20.69 2.47
CA THR A 21 -9.54 20.46 1.09
C THR A 21 -9.34 19.00 0.75
N LEU A 22 -10.42 18.27 0.54
CA LEU A 22 -10.37 16.85 0.20
C LEU A 22 -10.22 16.68 -1.31
N VAL A 23 -9.36 15.74 -1.71
CA VAL A 23 -9.38 15.17 -3.05
C VAL A 23 -10.56 14.19 -3.10
N THR A 24 -11.48 14.37 -4.04
CA THR A 24 -12.59 13.43 -4.18
C THR A 24 -12.14 12.11 -4.83
N ALA A 25 -12.87 11.03 -4.57
CA ALA A 25 -12.60 9.78 -5.27
C ALA A 25 -12.77 9.93 -6.79
N ALA A 26 -13.72 10.75 -7.22
CA ALA A 26 -13.93 11.04 -8.64
C ALA A 26 -12.71 11.73 -9.27
N ASP A 27 -12.17 12.75 -8.62
CA ASP A 27 -10.97 13.47 -9.09
C ASP A 27 -9.75 12.55 -9.11
N TRP A 28 -9.57 11.74 -8.05
CA TRP A 28 -8.45 10.80 -8.00
C TRP A 28 -8.45 9.84 -9.20
N TYR A 29 -9.58 9.20 -9.46
CA TYR A 29 -9.69 8.22 -10.54
C TYR A 29 -9.74 8.84 -11.93
N ALA A 30 -10.12 10.12 -12.07
CA ALA A 30 -10.06 10.85 -13.34
C ALA A 30 -8.61 11.14 -13.79
N HIS A 31 -7.64 11.14 -12.86
CA HIS A 31 -6.23 11.41 -13.15
C HIS A 31 -5.37 10.14 -13.24
N GLY A 32 -5.97 8.98 -13.35
CA GLY A 32 -5.29 7.72 -13.63
C GLY A 32 -5.89 7.04 -14.86
N GLN A 33 -5.50 5.81 -15.08
CA GLN A 33 -5.97 5.03 -16.22
C GLN A 33 -6.20 3.56 -15.85
N ARG A 34 -7.02 2.90 -16.65
CA ARG A 34 -7.19 1.45 -16.60
C ARG A 34 -6.46 0.81 -17.77
N ILE A 35 -5.53 -0.07 -17.45
CA ILE A 35 -4.72 -0.78 -18.44
C ILE A 35 -5.02 -2.27 -18.44
N GLY A 36 -4.76 -2.93 -19.54
CA GLY A 36 -4.91 -4.38 -19.66
C GLY A 36 -3.85 -5.11 -18.83
N TYR A 37 -4.23 -6.18 -18.17
CA TYR A 37 -3.34 -7.03 -17.38
C TYR A 37 -3.64 -8.51 -17.61
N ASP A 38 -2.61 -9.28 -17.91
CA ASP A 38 -2.65 -10.73 -17.95
C ASP A 38 -2.08 -11.31 -16.66
N PRO A 39 -2.93 -11.79 -15.73
CA PRO A 39 -2.44 -12.36 -14.48
C PRO A 39 -1.74 -13.71 -14.68
N GLY A 40 -1.99 -14.40 -15.77
CA GLY A 40 -1.35 -15.69 -16.06
C GLY A 40 0.11 -15.54 -16.48
N ALA A 41 0.42 -14.49 -17.25
CA ALA A 41 1.79 -14.16 -17.68
C ALA A 41 2.42 -13.03 -16.87
N ALA A 42 1.70 -12.46 -15.90
CA ALA A 42 2.12 -11.31 -15.09
C ALA A 42 2.65 -10.15 -15.96
N ARG A 43 1.90 -9.74 -16.98
CA ARG A 43 2.28 -8.67 -17.90
C ARG A 43 1.15 -7.71 -18.21
N VAL A 44 1.51 -6.49 -18.55
CA VAL A 44 0.56 -5.50 -19.10
C VAL A 44 0.25 -5.88 -20.55
N LEU A 45 -0.99 -5.67 -20.94
CA LEU A 45 -1.53 -5.92 -22.28
C LEU A 45 -1.77 -4.59 -23.02
N THR A 46 -1.54 -4.60 -24.31
CA THR A 46 -2.06 -3.55 -25.19
C THR A 46 -3.59 -3.65 -25.32
N GLU A 47 -4.26 -2.57 -25.71
CA GLU A 47 -5.72 -2.59 -25.88
C GLU A 47 -6.17 -3.69 -26.85
N ALA A 48 -5.40 -3.96 -27.93
CA ALA A 48 -5.72 -5.02 -28.87
C ALA A 48 -5.58 -6.44 -28.29
N GLU A 49 -4.73 -6.63 -27.28
CA GLU A 49 -4.55 -7.93 -26.63
C GLU A 49 -5.61 -8.23 -25.56
N VAL A 50 -6.21 -7.21 -24.95
CA VAL A 50 -7.15 -7.40 -23.83
C VAL A 50 -8.32 -8.31 -24.22
N ASP A 51 -8.86 -8.14 -25.42
CA ASP A 51 -9.98 -8.94 -25.90
C ASP A 51 -9.55 -10.35 -26.39
N ALA A 52 -8.27 -10.50 -26.73
CA ALA A 52 -7.70 -11.74 -27.25
C ALA A 52 -7.15 -12.68 -26.18
N VAL A 53 -6.77 -12.16 -25.01
CA VAL A 53 -6.15 -12.94 -23.93
C VAL A 53 -7.22 -13.45 -22.97
N PRO A 54 -7.43 -14.78 -22.86
CA PRO A 54 -8.39 -15.34 -21.93
C PRO A 54 -8.06 -15.01 -20.48
N GLY A 55 -9.03 -14.44 -19.77
CA GLY A 55 -8.84 -14.07 -18.36
C GLY A 55 -8.09 -12.74 -18.16
N ALA A 56 -7.87 -11.97 -19.23
CA ALA A 56 -7.38 -10.62 -19.11
C ALA A 56 -8.24 -9.77 -18.20
N LEU A 57 -7.60 -8.89 -17.44
CA LEU A 57 -8.24 -7.97 -16.51
C LEU A 57 -7.88 -6.54 -16.91
N ARG A 58 -8.66 -5.59 -16.41
CA ARG A 58 -8.27 -4.18 -16.41
C ARG A 58 -7.94 -3.76 -14.99
N VAL A 59 -6.73 -3.26 -14.79
CA VAL A 59 -6.26 -2.74 -13.53
C VAL A 59 -6.09 -1.24 -13.62
N PHE A 60 -6.36 -0.54 -12.53
CA PHE A 60 -6.15 0.89 -12.45
C PHE A 60 -4.73 1.18 -11.98
N GLU A 61 -4.13 2.19 -12.57
CA GLU A 61 -2.90 2.80 -12.10
C GLU A 61 -2.98 4.32 -12.24
N ARG A 62 -2.19 5.01 -11.43
CA ARG A 62 -1.97 6.43 -11.60
C ARG A 62 -0.47 6.72 -11.61
N VAL A 63 -0.03 7.44 -12.63
CA VAL A 63 1.31 8.00 -12.70
C VAL A 63 1.21 9.49 -12.44
N ALA A 64 1.94 9.99 -11.46
CA ALA A 64 1.97 11.40 -11.09
C ALA A 64 3.39 11.95 -11.21
N ALA A 65 3.49 13.28 -11.31
CA ALA A 65 4.68 14.09 -11.61
C ALA A 65 5.23 13.89 -13.03
N ALA A 66 5.66 14.97 -13.61
CA ALA A 66 6.13 15.03 -14.97
C ALA A 66 7.41 14.21 -15.18
N GLY A 67 7.50 13.56 -16.34
CA GLY A 67 8.68 12.83 -16.76
C GLY A 67 8.57 11.33 -16.50
N GLN A 68 7.95 10.64 -17.43
CA GLN A 68 7.99 9.16 -17.52
C GLN A 68 9.37 8.68 -18.04
N ASP A 69 10.45 9.36 -17.65
CA ASP A 69 11.79 8.94 -18.01
C ASP A 69 12.15 7.67 -17.24
N PRO A 70 12.30 6.52 -17.89
CA PRO A 70 12.66 5.26 -17.25
C PRO A 70 14.08 5.28 -16.67
N GLY A 71 14.88 6.28 -17.01
CA GLY A 71 16.21 6.51 -16.45
C GLY A 71 16.21 7.12 -15.06
N LEU A 72 15.07 7.64 -14.57
CA LEU A 72 14.96 8.21 -13.23
C LEU A 72 14.71 7.14 -12.16
N VAL A 73 15.04 7.48 -10.92
CA VAL A 73 14.58 6.70 -9.75
C VAL A 73 13.12 7.04 -9.49
N TRP A 74 12.28 6.04 -9.45
CA TRP A 74 10.83 6.17 -9.26
C TRP A 74 10.44 6.01 -7.78
N LEU A 75 9.28 6.53 -7.44
CA LEU A 75 8.59 6.25 -6.20
C LEU A 75 7.36 5.38 -6.49
N THR A 76 7.31 4.17 -5.94
CA THR A 76 6.16 3.27 -6.08
C THR A 76 5.38 3.23 -4.79
N LEU A 77 4.07 3.53 -4.84
CA LEU A 77 3.19 3.56 -3.68
C LEU A 77 2.14 2.45 -3.76
N LEU A 78 2.14 1.58 -2.76
CA LEU A 78 1.22 0.46 -2.64
C LEU A 78 0.21 0.74 -1.54
N PRO A 79 -1.11 0.66 -1.83
CA PRO A 79 -2.15 1.10 -0.92
C PRO A 79 -2.47 0.07 0.16
N GLY A 80 -3.13 0.54 1.22
CA GLY A 80 -3.79 -0.32 2.20
C GLY A 80 -5.06 -0.99 1.67
N PHE A 81 -5.64 -1.81 2.53
CA PHE A 81 -6.92 -2.46 2.29
C PHE A 81 -7.96 -1.88 3.28
N PRO A 82 -9.17 -1.53 2.84
CA PRO A 82 -9.74 -1.74 1.49
C PRO A 82 -9.66 -0.53 0.56
N ASP A 83 -9.01 0.55 0.94
CA ASP A 83 -9.11 1.88 0.33
C ASP A 83 -8.60 1.96 -1.12
N GLY A 84 -7.75 1.02 -1.50
CA GLY A 84 -7.09 1.08 -2.79
C GLY A 84 -6.16 2.30 -2.90
N SER A 85 -5.77 2.63 -4.12
CA SER A 85 -4.84 3.75 -4.38
C SER A 85 -5.38 5.10 -3.92
N TYR A 86 -6.70 5.25 -3.78
CA TYR A 86 -7.33 6.46 -3.23
C TYR A 86 -6.82 6.81 -1.83
N GLY A 87 -6.44 5.81 -1.02
CA GLY A 87 -5.84 6.05 0.30
C GLY A 87 -4.63 6.99 0.29
N TRP A 88 -3.96 7.14 -0.86
CA TRP A 88 -2.85 8.05 -1.05
C TRP A 88 -3.24 9.46 -1.51
N ALA A 89 -4.51 9.71 -1.83
CA ALA A 89 -4.94 10.93 -2.50
C ALA A 89 -4.56 12.23 -1.76
N GLN A 90 -4.72 12.26 -0.43
CA GLN A 90 -4.35 13.43 0.37
C GLN A 90 -2.83 13.60 0.47
N VAL A 91 -2.10 12.50 0.56
CA VAL A 91 -0.63 12.51 0.58
C VAL A 91 -0.09 13.01 -0.76
N ASP A 92 -0.62 12.52 -1.89
CA ASP A 92 -0.22 12.96 -3.24
C ASP A 92 -0.47 14.46 -3.45
N ARG A 93 -1.61 14.97 -3.01
CA ARG A 93 -1.92 16.40 -3.07
C ARG A 93 -0.88 17.25 -2.32
N ILE A 94 -0.39 16.77 -1.17
CA ILE A 94 0.62 17.47 -0.37
C ILE A 94 2.02 17.32 -0.99
N LEU A 95 2.32 16.17 -1.58
CA LEU A 95 3.56 15.96 -2.32
C LEU A 95 3.66 16.91 -3.53
N GLY A 96 2.55 17.18 -4.22
CA GLY A 96 2.55 18.05 -5.41
C GLY A 96 3.38 17.46 -6.55
N GLU A 97 4.28 18.24 -7.14
CA GLU A 97 5.17 17.78 -8.21
C GLU A 97 6.42 17.02 -7.70
N GLU A 98 6.79 17.25 -6.45
CA GLU A 98 7.92 16.58 -5.82
C GLU A 98 7.45 15.36 -5.00
N PRO A 99 8.27 14.32 -4.89
CA PRO A 99 9.65 14.12 -5.30
C PRO A 99 9.86 13.41 -6.66
N GLY A 100 9.23 13.77 -7.74
CA GLY A 100 9.47 13.20 -9.07
C GLY A 100 8.49 12.07 -9.44
N PRO A 101 8.81 11.16 -10.36
CA PRO A 101 7.86 10.21 -10.93
C PRO A 101 7.33 9.24 -9.87
N ARG A 102 6.00 9.16 -9.76
CA ARG A 102 5.29 8.33 -8.80
C ARG A 102 4.33 7.37 -9.50
N LEU A 103 4.38 6.11 -9.13
CA LEU A 103 3.46 5.08 -9.56
C LEU A 103 2.57 4.63 -8.38
N TYR A 104 1.28 4.92 -8.47
CA TYR A 104 0.26 4.42 -7.57
C TYR A 104 -0.37 3.16 -8.16
N VAL A 105 -0.17 2.04 -7.49
CA VAL A 105 -0.67 0.73 -7.94
C VAL A 105 -2.02 0.44 -7.29
N GLU A 106 -2.99 0.03 -8.08
CA GLU A 106 -4.28 -0.42 -7.56
C GLU A 106 -4.40 -1.95 -7.72
N PRO A 107 -4.37 -2.72 -6.64
CA PRO A 107 -4.48 -4.17 -6.72
C PRO A 107 -5.81 -4.64 -7.34
N VAL A 108 -5.79 -5.79 -8.01
CA VAL A 108 -7.02 -6.46 -8.43
C VAL A 108 -7.93 -6.65 -7.22
N GLY A 109 -9.20 -6.30 -7.37
CA GLY A 109 -10.19 -6.38 -6.29
C GLY A 109 -10.41 -5.09 -5.51
N GLN A 110 -9.62 -4.03 -5.75
CA GLN A 110 -9.75 -2.74 -5.08
C GLN A 110 -10.08 -1.62 -6.08
N GLY A 111 -10.65 -0.55 -5.58
CA GLY A 111 -10.92 0.70 -6.30
C GLY A 111 -11.49 0.54 -7.70
N ASP A 112 -10.82 1.08 -8.71
CA ASP A 112 -11.25 0.99 -10.10
C ASP A 112 -10.68 -0.20 -10.88
N SER A 113 -9.87 -1.06 -10.25
CA SER A 113 -9.43 -2.35 -10.81
C SER A 113 -10.56 -3.36 -10.86
N ASP A 114 -10.48 -4.31 -11.80
CA ASP A 114 -11.46 -5.39 -11.95
C ASP A 114 -11.55 -6.27 -10.71
N LYS A 115 -12.75 -6.89 -10.52
CA LYS A 115 -13.09 -7.69 -9.36
C LYS A 115 -13.67 -9.06 -9.78
N PRO A 116 -12.85 -9.91 -10.45
CA PRO A 116 -13.35 -11.17 -10.97
C PRO A 116 -13.76 -12.13 -9.85
N ARG A 117 -14.90 -12.80 -10.05
CA ARG A 117 -15.48 -13.71 -9.04
C ARG A 117 -14.63 -14.95 -8.78
N ARG A 118 -13.97 -15.46 -9.81
CA ARG A 118 -13.13 -16.67 -9.76
C ARG A 118 -11.67 -16.27 -9.92
N TYR A 119 -11.15 -15.54 -8.94
CA TYR A 119 -9.79 -15.06 -8.93
C TYR A 119 -9.13 -15.37 -7.60
N ARG A 120 -7.87 -15.74 -7.64
CA ARG A 120 -7.08 -15.93 -6.43
C ARG A 120 -6.44 -14.60 -6.04
N TYR A 121 -7.14 -13.85 -5.22
CA TYR A 121 -6.60 -12.64 -4.63
C TYR A 121 -5.48 -13.02 -3.66
N SER A 122 -4.23 -12.85 -4.06
CA SER A 122 -3.07 -13.24 -3.27
C SER A 122 -2.01 -12.14 -3.21
N THR A 123 -1.16 -12.22 -2.20
CA THR A 123 0.00 -11.35 -2.05
C THR A 123 1.01 -11.55 -3.17
N MET A 124 1.18 -12.81 -3.62
CA MET A 124 2.05 -13.15 -4.75
C MET A 124 1.60 -12.44 -6.04
N GLU A 125 0.29 -12.50 -6.32
CA GLU A 125 -0.30 -11.83 -7.49
C GLU A 125 -0.14 -10.31 -7.42
N ARG A 126 -0.26 -9.72 -6.24
CA ARG A 126 0.01 -8.28 -6.07
C ARG A 126 1.45 -7.93 -6.42
N ALA A 127 2.41 -8.73 -5.99
CA ALA A 127 3.81 -8.55 -6.38
C ALA A 127 4.03 -8.75 -7.89
N ASP A 128 3.30 -9.70 -8.52
CA ASP A 128 3.32 -9.91 -9.97
C ASP A 128 2.83 -8.66 -10.72
N LEU A 129 1.70 -8.09 -10.27
CA LEU A 129 1.16 -6.85 -10.84
C LEU A 129 2.15 -5.69 -10.73
N VAL A 130 2.74 -5.47 -9.54
CA VAL A 130 3.73 -4.41 -9.34
C VAL A 130 4.90 -4.57 -10.31
N GLN A 131 5.45 -5.77 -10.45
CA GLN A 131 6.55 -6.04 -11.38
C GLN A 131 6.13 -5.89 -12.84
N ALA A 132 4.88 -6.22 -13.19
CA ALA A 132 4.34 -6.01 -14.53
C ALA A 132 4.28 -4.51 -14.86
N LEU A 133 3.81 -3.68 -13.93
CA LEU A 133 3.76 -2.23 -14.07
C LEU A 133 5.17 -1.61 -14.15
N TRP A 134 6.11 -2.08 -13.32
CA TRP A 134 7.51 -1.63 -13.42
C TRP A 134 8.10 -1.90 -14.80
N ARG A 135 7.87 -3.11 -15.35
CA ARG A 135 8.32 -3.43 -16.72
C ARG A 135 7.64 -2.57 -17.79
N HIS A 136 6.34 -2.34 -17.63
CA HIS A 136 5.55 -1.51 -18.54
C HIS A 136 6.07 -0.08 -18.61
N HIS A 137 6.37 0.53 -17.48
CA HIS A 137 6.91 1.89 -17.38
C HIS A 137 8.44 1.95 -17.49
N GLY A 138 9.11 0.83 -17.69
CA GLY A 138 10.57 0.80 -17.77
C GLY A 138 11.28 1.17 -16.47
N VAL A 139 10.62 1.02 -15.31
CA VAL A 139 11.19 1.34 -13.99
C VAL A 139 12.39 0.44 -13.72
N ARG A 140 13.55 1.04 -13.58
CA ARG A 140 14.82 0.33 -13.29
C ARG A 140 15.19 0.38 -11.81
N ARG A 141 14.97 1.52 -11.17
CA ARG A 141 15.24 1.74 -9.74
C ARG A 141 14.05 2.42 -9.10
N THR A 142 13.69 2.00 -7.90
CA THR A 142 12.53 2.56 -7.21
C THR A 142 12.70 2.55 -5.70
N VAL A 143 12.15 3.58 -5.05
CA VAL A 143 11.79 3.58 -3.64
C VAL A 143 10.37 3.06 -3.53
N VAL A 144 10.11 2.09 -2.67
CA VAL A 144 8.76 1.54 -2.48
C VAL A 144 8.20 1.95 -1.13
N VAL A 145 7.03 2.56 -1.16
CA VAL A 145 6.25 2.92 0.03
C VAL A 145 5.01 2.05 0.09
N THR A 146 4.78 1.41 1.22
CA THR A 146 3.61 0.58 1.45
C THR A 146 2.83 1.02 2.66
N PHE A 147 1.54 0.79 2.62
CA PHE A 147 0.64 1.00 3.73
C PHE A 147 -0.13 -0.28 4.03
N ASP A 148 -0.24 -0.64 5.32
CA ASP A 148 -1.03 -1.80 5.76
C ASP A 148 -0.57 -3.13 5.10
N TYR A 149 -1.47 -3.93 4.59
CA TYR A 149 -1.20 -5.28 4.06
C TYR A 149 -0.33 -5.35 2.80
N THR A 150 -0.21 -4.28 2.05
CA THR A 150 0.71 -4.30 0.91
C THR A 150 2.18 -4.33 1.33
N SER A 151 2.46 -4.15 2.61
CA SER A 151 3.78 -4.46 3.16
C SER A 151 4.18 -5.93 2.94
N LEU A 152 3.23 -6.87 2.93
CA LEU A 152 3.51 -8.26 2.58
C LEU A 152 3.91 -8.44 1.11
N ALA A 153 3.29 -7.67 0.21
CA ALA A 153 3.70 -7.67 -1.20
C ALA A 153 5.12 -7.10 -1.37
N LEU A 154 5.48 -6.09 -0.57
CA LEU A 154 6.84 -5.57 -0.55
C LEU A 154 7.85 -6.60 -0.03
N LEU A 155 7.53 -7.35 1.04
CA LEU A 155 8.39 -8.44 1.50
C LEU A 155 8.61 -9.49 0.41
N GLU A 156 7.57 -9.84 -0.36
CA GLU A 156 7.73 -10.72 -1.51
C GLU A 156 8.60 -10.10 -2.61
N LEU A 157 8.45 -8.81 -2.91
CA LEU A 157 9.27 -8.10 -3.90
C LEU A 157 10.75 -8.07 -3.49
N LEU A 158 11.04 -7.82 -2.21
CA LEU A 158 12.40 -7.85 -1.65
C LEU A 158 12.99 -9.26 -1.75
N ARG A 159 12.22 -10.30 -1.40
CA ARG A 159 12.64 -11.69 -1.56
C ARG A 159 12.96 -12.03 -3.01
N ARG A 160 12.11 -11.60 -3.95
CA ARG A 160 12.37 -11.79 -5.38
C ARG A 160 13.61 -11.02 -5.87
N GLN A 161 13.92 -9.87 -5.26
CA GLN A 161 15.16 -9.15 -5.56
C GLN A 161 16.38 -9.96 -5.11
N LEU A 162 16.36 -10.56 -3.93
CA LEU A 162 17.40 -11.45 -3.44
C LEU A 162 17.54 -12.71 -4.31
N ASP A 163 16.42 -13.35 -4.67
CA ASP A 163 16.40 -14.52 -5.56
C ASP A 163 17.03 -14.19 -6.93
N ARG A 164 16.76 -12.99 -7.49
CA ARG A 164 17.39 -12.52 -8.73
C ARG A 164 18.88 -12.24 -8.57
N ALA A 165 19.29 -11.61 -7.49
CA ALA A 165 20.70 -11.35 -7.23
C ALA A 165 21.51 -12.66 -7.13
N ALA A 166 20.95 -13.66 -6.41
CA ALA A 166 21.57 -14.98 -6.28
C ALA A 166 21.69 -15.73 -7.63
N SER A 167 20.73 -15.53 -8.55
CA SER A 167 20.72 -16.17 -9.87
C SER A 167 21.42 -15.35 -10.97
N GLY A 168 21.91 -14.16 -10.67
CA GLY A 168 22.48 -13.23 -11.67
C GLY A 168 21.46 -12.70 -12.68
N THR A 169 20.18 -12.73 -12.34
CA THR A 169 19.10 -12.30 -13.24
C THR A 169 18.82 -10.80 -13.07
N ALA A 170 18.83 -10.06 -14.16
CA ALA A 170 18.53 -8.63 -14.14
C ALA A 170 17.05 -8.35 -13.85
N GLY A 171 16.77 -7.18 -13.30
CA GLY A 171 15.40 -6.72 -13.05
C GLY A 171 15.37 -5.40 -12.28
N PRO A 172 14.17 -4.87 -12.01
CA PRO A 172 14.01 -3.65 -11.23
C PRO A 172 14.65 -3.78 -9.85
N VAL A 173 15.31 -2.70 -9.37
CA VAL A 173 15.99 -2.64 -8.09
C VAL A 173 15.23 -1.73 -7.15
N ILE A 174 14.85 -2.26 -6.01
CA ILE A 174 14.34 -1.49 -4.87
C ILE A 174 15.55 -0.95 -4.13
N THR A 175 15.67 0.36 -4.00
CA THR A 175 16.77 1.02 -3.31
C THR A 175 16.45 1.36 -1.87
N ALA A 176 15.17 1.61 -1.60
CA ALA A 176 14.66 1.80 -0.25
C ALA A 176 13.22 1.30 -0.12
N ALA A 177 12.85 0.88 1.07
CA ALA A 177 11.56 0.33 1.42
C ALA A 177 11.01 1.01 2.67
N LEU A 178 9.90 1.76 2.54
CA LEU A 178 9.18 2.38 3.65
C LEU A 178 7.87 1.64 3.90
N MET A 179 7.78 0.93 5.01
CA MET A 179 6.65 0.10 5.40
C MET A 179 5.88 0.76 6.54
N ILE A 180 4.63 1.18 6.31
CA ILE A 180 3.83 1.96 7.25
C ILE A 180 2.63 1.15 7.72
N ASN A 181 2.46 1.03 9.04
CA ASN A 181 1.35 0.33 9.69
C ASN A 181 1.09 -1.05 9.07
N GLY A 182 2.15 -1.79 8.72
CA GLY A 182 2.08 -3.08 8.07
C GLY A 182 2.37 -4.24 9.00
N GLY A 183 1.73 -5.38 8.74
CA GLY A 183 1.95 -6.63 9.47
C GLY A 183 3.25 -7.32 9.04
N LEU A 184 4.40 -6.82 9.46
CA LEU A 184 5.73 -7.27 9.03
C LEU A 184 6.18 -8.57 9.66
N PHE A 185 5.72 -8.84 10.90
CA PHE A 185 6.06 -10.04 11.66
C PHE A 185 4.78 -10.78 12.03
N ALA A 186 4.64 -12.01 11.56
CA ALA A 186 3.41 -12.80 11.70
C ALA A 186 3.00 -13.05 13.17
N ASP A 187 3.97 -13.15 14.06
CA ASP A 187 3.77 -13.35 15.51
C ASP A 187 3.44 -12.05 16.27
N ALA A 188 3.78 -10.90 15.69
CA ALA A 188 3.46 -9.58 16.24
C ALA A 188 2.17 -8.98 15.66
N HIS A 189 1.57 -9.67 14.69
CA HIS A 189 0.37 -9.22 14.00
C HIS A 189 -0.90 -9.47 14.82
N SER A 190 -1.74 -8.46 15.00
CA SER A 190 -2.97 -8.54 15.78
C SER A 190 -4.17 -8.06 14.95
N HIS A 191 -4.95 -9.00 14.42
CA HIS A 191 -6.20 -8.68 13.72
C HIS A 191 -7.42 -9.23 14.45
N PRO A 192 -8.36 -8.38 14.87
CA PRO A 192 -9.52 -8.81 15.62
C PRO A 192 -10.47 -9.73 14.85
N TRP A 193 -10.48 -9.63 13.54
CA TRP A 193 -11.38 -10.47 12.72
C TRP A 193 -10.76 -11.79 12.23
N GLN A 194 -9.47 -12.01 12.44
CA GLN A 194 -8.85 -13.31 12.18
C GLN A 194 -9.44 -14.42 13.03
N GLY A 195 -10.02 -14.06 14.16
CA GLY A 195 -10.62 -14.97 15.11
C GLY A 195 -12.12 -15.23 14.93
N THR A 196 -12.79 -14.59 13.97
CA THR A 196 -14.23 -14.76 13.81
C THR A 196 -14.53 -15.86 12.78
N PRO A 197 -14.68 -17.14 13.19
CA PRO A 197 -14.96 -18.25 12.26
C PRO A 197 -16.24 -18.00 11.45
N LEU A 198 -17.21 -17.25 12.02
CA LEU A 198 -18.46 -16.89 11.38
C LEU A 198 -18.27 -16.14 10.06
N LEU A 199 -17.27 -15.23 9.98
CA LEU A 199 -16.99 -14.46 8.75
C LEU A 199 -16.50 -15.36 7.60
N ARG A 200 -15.97 -16.53 7.93
CA ARG A 200 -15.49 -17.53 6.96
C ARG A 200 -16.59 -18.47 6.49
N THR A 201 -17.76 -18.43 7.11
CA THR A 201 -18.93 -19.22 6.69
C THR A 201 -19.66 -18.56 5.51
N PRO A 202 -20.43 -19.31 4.71
CA PRO A 202 -21.27 -18.73 3.65
C PRO A 202 -22.28 -17.70 4.17
N LEU A 203 -22.83 -17.89 5.38
CA LEU A 203 -23.75 -16.94 6.02
C LEU A 203 -23.03 -15.67 6.46
N GLY A 204 -21.85 -15.79 7.05
CA GLY A 204 -21.01 -14.65 7.41
C GLY A 204 -20.58 -13.85 6.18
N ALA A 205 -20.19 -14.52 5.10
CA ALA A 205 -19.89 -13.89 3.83
C ALA A 205 -21.10 -13.14 3.24
N LEU A 206 -22.31 -13.70 3.34
CA LEU A 206 -23.55 -13.04 2.91
C LEU A 206 -23.86 -11.82 3.77
N GLY A 207 -23.71 -11.94 5.09
CA GLY A 207 -23.87 -10.81 6.03
C GLY A 207 -22.90 -9.67 5.72
N MET A 208 -21.62 -9.99 5.55
CA MET A 208 -20.59 -9.03 5.17
C MET A 208 -20.90 -8.32 3.84
N ARG A 209 -21.33 -9.07 2.82
CA ARG A 209 -21.72 -8.49 1.52
C ARG A 209 -22.87 -7.50 1.62
N ARG A 210 -23.84 -7.74 2.52
CA ARG A 210 -24.94 -6.80 2.76
C ARG A 210 -24.48 -5.59 3.56
N ALA A 211 -23.72 -5.81 4.63
CA ALA A 211 -23.19 -4.76 5.48
C ALA A 211 -22.30 -3.78 4.70
N GLN A 212 -21.42 -4.31 3.87
CA GLN A 212 -20.50 -3.52 3.04
C GLN A 212 -21.19 -2.67 1.95
N ARG A 213 -22.49 -2.87 1.69
CA ARG A 213 -23.27 -2.04 0.77
C ARG A 213 -23.88 -0.80 1.43
N SER A 214 -23.77 -0.66 2.74
CA SER A 214 -24.34 0.45 3.49
C SER A 214 -23.26 1.44 3.93
N PRO A 215 -23.28 2.70 3.45
CA PRO A 215 -22.35 3.72 3.92
C PRO A 215 -22.40 3.92 5.44
N ARG A 216 -23.59 3.79 6.06
CA ARG A 216 -23.76 3.89 7.51
C ARG A 216 -23.07 2.76 8.26
N VAL A 217 -23.20 1.52 7.76
CA VAL A 217 -22.52 0.35 8.35
C VAL A 217 -21.03 0.48 8.18
N PHE A 218 -20.56 0.96 7.04
CA PHE A 218 -19.14 1.25 6.81
C PHE A 218 -18.60 2.26 7.83
N ALA A 219 -19.25 3.43 7.95
CA ALA A 219 -18.82 4.45 8.89
C ALA A 219 -18.80 3.94 10.35
N THR A 220 -19.83 3.17 10.75
CA THR A 220 -19.87 2.52 12.06
C THR A 220 -18.74 1.52 12.25
N ALA A 221 -18.46 0.71 11.24
CA ALA A 221 -17.38 -0.28 11.27
C ALA A 221 -16.00 0.37 11.40
N MET A 222 -15.75 1.47 10.68
CA MET A 222 -14.48 2.22 10.77
C MET A 222 -14.25 2.77 12.17
N THR A 223 -15.31 3.28 12.83
CA THR A 223 -15.25 3.79 14.20
C THR A 223 -15.06 2.64 15.21
N GLN A 224 -15.84 1.56 15.09
CA GLN A 224 -15.76 0.41 15.99
C GLN A 224 -14.45 -0.36 15.87
N ALA A 225 -13.90 -0.45 14.66
CA ALA A 225 -12.61 -1.05 14.41
C ALA A 225 -11.43 -0.22 14.93
N ARG A 226 -11.70 0.98 15.45
CA ARG A 226 -10.66 1.92 15.93
C ARG A 226 -9.59 2.19 14.88
N MET A 227 -10.02 2.33 13.63
CA MET A 227 -9.11 2.63 12.52
C MET A 227 -8.48 4.02 12.67
N TYR A 228 -9.17 4.92 13.35
CA TYR A 228 -8.71 6.26 13.71
C TYR A 228 -8.28 6.34 15.19
N SER A 229 -7.45 7.30 15.51
CA SER A 229 -7.11 7.64 16.89
C SER A 229 -8.34 8.15 17.66
N ARG A 230 -8.22 8.19 18.99
CA ARG A 230 -9.33 8.61 19.86
C ARG A 230 -9.74 10.06 19.63
N ASP A 231 -8.78 10.89 19.25
CA ASP A 231 -8.96 12.34 19.13
C ASP A 231 -9.28 12.78 17.70
N TYR A 232 -9.19 11.84 16.72
CA TYR A 232 -9.53 12.13 15.34
C TYR A 232 -10.95 11.70 15.01
N HIS A 233 -11.72 12.65 14.52
CA HIS A 233 -13.11 12.44 14.08
C HIS A 233 -13.18 12.73 12.57
N PRO A 234 -13.23 11.70 11.71
CA PRO A 234 -13.31 11.91 10.27
C PRO A 234 -14.59 12.70 9.92
N ALA A 235 -14.45 13.66 9.01
CA ALA A 235 -15.61 14.39 8.52
C ALA A 235 -16.55 13.43 7.74
N PRO A 236 -17.87 13.65 7.78
CA PRO A 236 -18.80 12.83 7.00
C PRO A 236 -18.46 12.73 5.51
N GLN A 237 -17.93 13.81 4.93
CA GLN A 237 -17.47 13.83 3.55
C GLN A 237 -16.25 12.94 3.34
N GLU A 238 -15.29 12.92 4.25
CA GLU A 238 -14.12 12.04 4.18
C GLU A 238 -14.53 10.57 4.12
N LEU A 239 -15.44 10.15 5.00
CA LEU A 239 -16.00 8.79 5.00
C LEU A 239 -16.80 8.50 3.73
N ALA A 240 -17.52 9.48 3.17
CA ALA A 240 -18.27 9.33 1.94
C ALA A 240 -17.35 9.13 0.73
N GLU A 241 -16.25 9.88 0.65
CA GLU A 241 -15.28 9.72 -0.43
C GLU A 241 -14.53 8.39 -0.33
N MET A 242 -14.11 7.98 0.87
CA MET A 242 -13.52 6.65 1.09
C MET A 242 -14.50 5.54 0.68
N TRP A 243 -15.77 5.65 1.08
CA TRP A 243 -16.81 4.72 0.66
C TRP A 243 -17.02 4.70 -0.86
N SER A 244 -17.00 5.87 -1.50
CA SER A 244 -17.10 6.00 -2.95
C SER A 244 -15.96 5.26 -3.66
N ALA A 245 -14.73 5.40 -3.17
CA ALA A 245 -13.57 4.68 -3.71
C ALA A 245 -13.71 3.16 -3.58
N ILE A 246 -14.08 2.67 -2.38
CA ILE A 246 -14.20 1.24 -2.07
C ILE A 246 -15.31 0.57 -2.90
N THR A 247 -16.40 1.29 -3.16
CA THR A 247 -17.56 0.72 -3.85
C THR A 247 -17.49 0.79 -5.37
N ARG A 248 -16.46 1.39 -5.91
CA ARG A 248 -16.25 1.40 -7.38
C ARG A 248 -16.29 -0.02 -7.93
N ARG A 249 -16.87 -0.19 -9.12
CA ARG A 249 -16.97 -1.48 -9.82
C ARG A 249 -17.45 -2.62 -8.93
N ASP A 250 -18.49 -2.36 -8.14
CA ASP A 250 -19.10 -3.32 -7.22
C ASP A 250 -18.13 -3.82 -6.11
N GLY A 251 -17.16 -2.98 -5.72
CA GLY A 251 -16.10 -3.32 -4.77
C GLY A 251 -16.62 -3.82 -3.44
N ALA A 252 -17.69 -3.23 -2.91
CA ALA A 252 -18.33 -3.68 -1.68
C ALA A 252 -18.77 -5.16 -1.73
N ALA A 253 -19.13 -5.68 -2.92
CA ALA A 253 -19.53 -7.08 -3.08
C ALA A 253 -18.36 -8.06 -3.03
N PHE A 254 -17.12 -7.56 -3.20
CA PHE A 254 -15.92 -8.39 -3.33
C PHE A 254 -14.90 -8.23 -2.20
N LEU A 255 -15.07 -7.28 -1.29
CA LEU A 255 -14.14 -7.05 -0.18
C LEU A 255 -13.78 -8.32 0.59
N HIS A 256 -14.76 -9.17 0.91
CA HIS A 256 -14.53 -10.42 1.63
C HIS A 256 -13.63 -11.42 0.88
N ARG A 257 -13.53 -11.32 -0.44
CA ARG A 257 -12.66 -12.17 -1.27
C ARG A 257 -11.26 -11.59 -1.35
N ALA A 258 -11.17 -10.27 -1.51
CA ALA A 258 -9.91 -9.56 -1.56
C ALA A 258 -9.14 -9.60 -0.20
N ALA A 259 -9.84 -9.87 0.91
CA ALA A 259 -9.25 -10.00 2.25
C ALA A 259 -8.54 -11.35 2.53
N GLY A 260 -8.40 -12.21 1.53
CA GLY A 260 -7.78 -13.54 1.69
C GLY A 260 -6.29 -13.55 2.10
N PHE A 261 -5.59 -12.45 1.91
CA PHE A 261 -4.16 -12.30 2.17
C PHE A 261 -3.75 -12.47 3.66
N VAL A 262 -4.67 -12.26 4.59
CA VAL A 262 -4.40 -12.47 6.04
C VAL A 262 -3.95 -13.92 6.33
N ALA A 263 -4.56 -14.90 5.65
CA ALA A 263 -4.18 -16.29 5.81
C ALA A 263 -2.83 -16.62 5.16
N GLU A 264 -2.43 -15.85 4.17
CA GLU A 264 -1.17 -16.04 3.44
C GLU A 264 0.04 -15.66 4.27
N HIS A 265 -0.05 -14.60 5.09
CA HIS A 265 1.04 -14.18 5.95
C HIS A 265 1.56 -15.34 6.83
N ARG A 266 0.66 -16.08 7.48
CA ARG A 266 1.04 -17.25 8.29
C ARG A 266 1.59 -18.39 7.46
N ARG A 267 1.04 -18.61 6.25
CA ARG A 267 1.47 -19.68 5.35
C ARG A 267 2.88 -19.44 4.81
N HIS A 268 3.25 -18.20 4.61
CA HIS A 268 4.53 -17.80 4.03
C HIS A 268 5.41 -17.05 5.02
N ALA A 269 5.21 -17.27 6.34
CA ALA A 269 5.90 -16.53 7.39
C ALA A 269 7.43 -16.62 7.28
N ASP A 270 7.97 -17.79 6.92
CA ASP A 270 9.41 -17.97 6.74
C ASP A 270 9.95 -17.21 5.52
N ARG A 271 9.18 -17.19 4.41
CA ARG A 271 9.57 -16.48 3.18
C ARG A 271 9.50 -14.96 3.36
N TRP A 272 8.55 -14.49 4.14
CA TRP A 272 8.29 -13.06 4.37
C TRP A 272 8.77 -12.60 5.75
N ASP A 273 9.76 -13.25 6.31
CA ASP A 273 10.43 -12.79 7.54
C ASP A 273 11.33 -11.58 7.21
N LEU A 274 10.90 -10.40 7.64
CA LEU A 274 11.66 -9.16 7.42
C LEU A 274 13.06 -9.22 8.04
N ALA A 275 13.25 -9.91 9.17
CA ALA A 275 14.55 -10.00 9.81
C ALA A 275 15.54 -10.84 8.96
N ALA A 276 15.07 -11.96 8.42
CA ALA A 276 15.86 -12.78 7.50
C ALA A 276 16.16 -12.03 6.20
N ILE A 277 15.14 -11.38 5.61
CA ILE A 277 15.30 -10.56 4.40
C ILE A 277 16.33 -9.45 4.64
N ALA A 278 16.24 -8.74 5.75
CA ALA A 278 17.18 -7.64 6.08
C ALA A 278 18.61 -8.13 6.23
N GLY A 279 18.81 -9.30 6.85
CA GLY A 279 20.12 -9.93 6.95
C GLY A 279 20.73 -10.29 5.61
N GLU A 280 19.92 -10.82 4.68
CA GLU A 280 20.39 -11.17 3.33
C GLU A 280 20.61 -9.95 2.43
N LEU A 281 19.83 -8.86 2.63
CA LEU A 281 20.03 -7.60 1.90
C LEU A 281 21.36 -6.91 2.26
N ASP A 282 21.88 -7.14 3.45
CA ASP A 282 23.16 -6.63 3.94
C ASP A 282 23.40 -5.13 3.61
N GLY A 283 22.36 -4.32 3.85
CA GLY A 283 22.40 -2.87 3.63
C GLY A 283 22.26 -2.41 2.17
N THR A 284 22.08 -3.30 1.21
CA THR A 284 21.88 -2.93 -0.20
C THR A 284 20.52 -2.25 -0.46
N VAL A 285 19.56 -2.42 0.45
CA VAL A 285 18.28 -1.72 0.47
C VAL A 285 18.13 -1.02 1.82
N ALA A 286 17.84 0.27 1.80
CA ALA A 286 17.54 1.00 3.03
C ALA A 286 16.12 0.65 3.52
N LEU A 287 16.01 0.22 4.77
CA LEU A 287 14.75 -0.21 5.37
C LEU A 287 14.23 0.82 6.37
N TYR A 288 12.99 1.23 6.18
CA TYR A 288 12.25 2.14 7.05
C TYR A 288 10.97 1.45 7.53
N VAL A 289 10.74 1.44 8.84
CA VAL A 289 9.54 0.88 9.43
C VAL A 289 8.78 1.99 10.16
N GLY A 290 7.62 2.36 9.63
CA GLY A 290 6.73 3.36 10.17
C GLY A 290 5.58 2.75 10.95
N GLY A 291 5.23 3.35 12.09
CA GLY A 291 4.09 2.91 12.87
C GLY A 291 3.42 4.02 13.67
N SER A 292 2.11 3.95 13.76
CA SER A 292 1.31 4.91 14.53
C SER A 292 1.15 4.49 15.98
N VAL A 293 1.26 5.44 16.89
CA VAL A 293 1.27 5.17 18.36
C VAL A 293 -0.05 4.63 18.89
N GLN A 294 -1.17 4.93 18.22
CA GLN A 294 -2.51 4.45 18.62
C GLN A 294 -3.06 3.38 17.67
N ASP A 295 -2.22 2.81 16.79
CA ASP A 295 -2.64 1.71 15.91
C ASP A 295 -2.97 0.46 16.75
N PRO A 296 -4.22 0.00 16.79
CA PRO A 296 -4.60 -1.14 17.61
C PRO A 296 -4.17 -2.48 17.00
N TYR A 297 -3.80 -2.51 15.74
CA TYR A 297 -3.46 -3.72 15.00
C TYR A 297 -1.98 -3.97 14.95
N GLU A 298 -1.19 -2.93 14.73
CA GLU A 298 0.24 -3.04 14.44
C GLU A 298 1.14 -2.46 15.55
N HIS A 299 0.58 -2.15 16.72
CA HIS A 299 1.34 -1.58 17.86
C HIS A 299 2.52 -2.45 18.32
N ARG A 300 2.52 -3.76 18.01
CA ARG A 300 3.62 -4.68 18.33
C ARG A 300 4.72 -4.71 17.28
N GLN A 301 4.45 -4.22 16.06
CA GLN A 301 5.39 -4.29 14.93
C GLN A 301 6.61 -3.40 15.17
N ILE A 302 6.43 -2.17 15.66
CA ILE A 302 7.54 -1.25 15.94
C ILE A 302 8.50 -1.83 17.00
N PRO A 303 8.06 -2.31 18.17
CA PRO A 303 8.95 -2.98 19.11
C PRO A 303 9.64 -4.23 18.53
N ALA A 304 8.95 -4.99 17.69
CA ALA A 304 9.53 -6.14 17.01
C ALA A 304 10.61 -5.73 16.00
N ALA A 305 10.34 -4.72 15.17
CA ALA A 305 11.30 -4.19 14.20
C ALA A 305 12.58 -3.68 14.89
N ARG A 306 12.44 -2.91 15.95
CA ARG A 306 13.60 -2.42 16.74
C ARG A 306 14.52 -3.54 17.24
N ARG A 307 13.95 -4.68 17.64
CA ARG A 307 14.72 -5.82 18.14
C ARG A 307 15.30 -6.68 17.03
N ARG A 308 14.53 -6.91 15.96
CA ARG A 308 14.84 -7.93 14.94
C ARG A 308 15.55 -7.36 13.73
N VAL A 309 15.39 -6.07 13.46
CA VAL A 309 15.98 -5.38 12.29
C VAL A 309 16.68 -4.09 12.75
N PRO A 310 17.79 -4.21 13.47
CA PRO A 310 18.47 -3.06 14.08
C PRO A 310 19.00 -2.05 13.04
N GLY A 311 19.19 -2.49 11.78
CA GLY A 311 19.60 -1.63 10.68
C GLY A 311 18.46 -0.80 10.07
N ALA A 312 17.19 -1.09 10.40
CA ALA A 312 16.07 -0.30 9.90
C ALA A 312 15.93 1.03 10.68
N GLU A 313 15.62 2.09 9.95
CA GLU A 313 15.19 3.35 10.57
C GLU A 313 13.73 3.25 11.00
N ILE A 314 13.44 3.60 12.25
CA ILE A 314 12.10 3.54 12.80
C ILE A 314 11.47 4.93 12.80
N LEU A 315 10.33 5.05 12.15
CA LEU A 315 9.52 6.27 12.10
C LEU A 315 8.26 6.07 12.95
N THR A 316 8.02 6.97 13.89
CA THR A 316 6.84 6.91 14.74
C THR A 316 5.92 8.08 14.42
N PHE A 317 4.67 7.77 14.07
CA PHE A 317 3.65 8.74 13.73
C PHE A 317 2.65 8.89 14.90
N PRO A 318 2.06 10.08 15.09
CA PRO A 318 0.87 10.20 15.93
C PRO A 318 -0.32 9.54 15.22
N GLY A 319 -1.43 9.39 15.93
CA GLY A 319 -2.69 8.92 15.34
C GLY A 319 -2.89 7.42 15.38
N GLY A 320 -3.96 6.98 14.72
CA GLY A 320 -4.39 5.60 14.62
C GLY A 320 -3.84 4.87 13.40
N HIS A 321 -4.55 3.81 12.99
CA HIS A 321 -4.11 3.01 11.85
C HIS A 321 -4.08 3.81 10.53
N LEU A 322 -5.08 4.66 10.29
CA LEU A 322 -5.22 5.42 9.04
C LEU A 322 -4.40 6.72 9.03
N THR A 323 -3.10 6.62 9.20
CA THR A 323 -2.17 7.76 9.13
C THR A 323 -2.29 8.54 7.83
N THR A 324 -2.64 7.89 6.73
CA THR A 324 -2.87 8.51 5.42
C THR A 324 -4.01 9.54 5.43
N SER A 325 -4.99 9.35 6.31
CA SER A 325 -6.12 10.26 6.53
C SER A 325 -5.87 11.22 7.69
N GLU A 326 -5.37 10.72 8.81
CA GLU A 326 -5.19 11.54 10.03
C GLU A 326 -4.06 12.55 9.90
N HIS A 327 -2.92 12.11 9.38
CA HIS A 327 -1.67 12.88 9.30
C HIS A 327 -1.01 12.82 7.92
N PRO A 328 -1.75 13.15 6.83
CA PRO A 328 -1.20 13.06 5.47
C PRO A 328 0.00 14.00 5.28
N ASP A 329 0.08 15.10 6.01
CA ASP A 329 1.19 16.06 5.99
C ASP A 329 2.48 15.47 6.56
N LEU A 330 2.40 14.80 7.70
CA LEU A 330 3.55 14.15 8.33
C LEU A 330 4.02 12.97 7.48
N LEU A 331 3.08 12.22 6.92
CA LEU A 331 3.38 11.11 6.05
C LEU A 331 4.02 11.57 4.75
N ALA A 332 3.50 12.63 4.12
CA ALA A 332 4.09 13.23 2.93
C ALA A 332 5.51 13.75 3.21
N ALA A 333 5.74 14.37 4.36
CA ALA A 333 7.07 14.84 4.77
C ALA A 333 8.05 13.66 4.94
N ALA A 334 7.63 12.56 5.56
CA ALA A 334 8.45 11.37 5.72
C ALA A 334 8.77 10.70 4.37
N ILE A 335 7.77 10.61 3.48
CA ILE A 335 7.96 10.06 2.13
C ILE A 335 8.94 10.93 1.34
N ARG A 336 8.81 12.26 1.40
CA ARG A 336 9.73 13.19 0.72
C ARG A 336 11.15 13.04 1.24
N ASP A 337 11.36 13.01 2.55
CA ASP A 337 12.66 12.82 3.17
C ASP A 337 13.33 11.49 2.74
N VAL A 338 12.59 10.39 2.69
CA VAL A 338 13.11 9.12 2.19
C VAL A 338 13.39 9.18 0.69
N ALA A 339 12.49 9.75 -0.09
CA ALA A 339 12.63 9.89 -1.54
C ALA A 339 13.88 10.71 -1.92
N ASP A 340 14.09 11.85 -1.24
CA ASP A 340 15.23 12.74 -1.47
C ASP A 340 16.57 12.03 -1.14
N ARG A 341 16.62 11.32 -0.01
CA ARG A 341 17.80 10.54 0.39
C ARG A 341 18.16 9.42 -0.58
N HIS A 342 17.21 8.94 -1.34
CA HIS A 342 17.41 7.84 -2.31
C HIS A 342 17.28 8.30 -3.76
N GLY A 343 17.34 9.61 -4.00
CA GLY A 343 17.45 10.20 -5.32
C GLY A 343 16.25 10.01 -6.22
N VAL A 344 15.03 9.93 -5.67
CA VAL A 344 13.81 9.90 -6.50
C VAL A 344 13.76 11.14 -7.37
N GLY A 345 13.44 10.98 -8.66
CA GLY A 345 13.45 12.06 -9.65
C GLY A 345 14.83 12.42 -10.20
N THR A 346 15.89 11.78 -9.74
CA THR A 346 17.23 11.93 -10.31
C THR A 346 17.60 10.76 -11.22
N PRO A 347 18.53 10.94 -12.17
CA PRO A 347 19.02 9.85 -12.99
C PRO A 347 19.55 8.69 -12.15
N ALA A 348 19.11 7.49 -12.45
CA ALA A 348 19.62 6.29 -11.82
C ALA A 348 21.11 6.15 -12.22
N THR A 349 22.01 6.27 -11.25
CA THR A 349 23.42 6.02 -11.50
C THR A 349 23.58 4.58 -11.99
N THR A 350 24.18 4.43 -13.16
CA THR A 350 24.63 3.12 -13.64
C THR A 350 25.82 2.73 -12.78
N ASP A 351 25.61 1.89 -11.78
CA ASP A 351 26.73 1.21 -11.15
C ASP A 351 27.43 0.38 -12.26
N ARG A 352 28.69 0.71 -12.51
CA ARG A 352 29.57 0.01 -13.46
C ARG A 352 29.96 -1.35 -12.91
#